data_6831d9a83d8de826b4903e9388e58ca0
#
_entry.id   6831d9a83d8de826b4903e9388e58ca0
#
_cell.length_a   1.000
_cell.length_b   1.000
_cell.length_c   1.000
_cell.angle_alpha   90.00
_cell.angle_beta   90.00
_cell.angle_gamma   90.00
#
_symmetry.space_group_name_H-M   'P 1'
#
loop_
_entity.id
_entity.type
_entity.pdbx_description
1 polymer ?
#
loop_
_entity_poly.entity_id
_entity_poly.type
_entity_poly.pdbx_seq_one_letter_code
_entity_poly.pdbx_strand_id
1 'polypeptide(L)'
;MFFKRLVAAGAALVVLAAAPATSQTRPPVRTDHHVHVHAPAIREILTAYCDSPGRISACDPAFVKPLTAKDLLADMDQTGVQTAWIMSTAYLAESPMMVPPLADAADRVHVANAFTVAIAAAHPERLVAFISVNPLAPEALAEIEAWKGEPFAKGLKLHLTNSGVDLRDPGQVRRLAAVFDAASDAGLTIMIHMRTRASDYGAQDVRVFVEQVLPHARGVPVVIAHSGGWGGLDANTWDALEAFRQSLATDHKRFPNLYFDLAQVFDADTPPGDRERLVDLMRRIGVDRFVPGSDWPFSGPLDAYLNDAMALLPLTSDEAEALRLRQVELKTGA
;
A
#
# COMPACT_ATOMS: atom_id res chain seq x y z
N MET A 1 -43.24 -37.30 74.68
CA MET A 1 -41.85 -36.92 74.42
C MET A 1 -41.56 -37.24 72.94
N PHE A 2 -41.68 -36.24 72.02
CA PHE A 2 -41.50 -36.45 70.59
C PHE A 2 -40.18 -35.79 70.14
N PHE A 3 -39.21 -36.57 69.72
CA PHE A 3 -37.95 -36.09 69.11
C PHE A 3 -38.22 -35.78 67.63
N LYS A 4 -38.09 -34.51 67.23
CA LYS A 4 -38.03 -34.08 65.82
C LYS A 4 -36.57 -34.17 65.36
N ARG A 5 -36.31 -35.05 64.35
CA ARG A 5 -35.02 -35.03 63.60
C ARG A 5 -35.04 -33.94 62.56
N LEU A 6 -34.08 -33.01 62.63
CA LEU A 6 -33.77 -32.07 61.56
C LEU A 6 -32.89 -32.79 60.52
N VAL A 7 -33.34 -32.75 59.28
CA VAL A 7 -32.53 -33.18 58.13
C VAL A 7 -31.95 -31.88 57.54
N ALA A 8 -30.63 -31.73 57.58
CA ALA A 8 -29.91 -30.65 56.93
C ALA A 8 -29.62 -31.05 55.48
N ALA A 9 -30.22 -30.33 54.53
CA ALA A 9 -29.91 -30.45 53.10
C ALA A 9 -28.68 -29.61 52.78
N GLY A 10 -27.52 -30.26 52.50
CA GLY A 10 -26.34 -29.60 52.02
C GLY A 10 -26.46 -29.31 50.50
N ALA A 11 -26.51 -28.04 50.12
CA ALA A 11 -26.41 -27.62 48.73
C ALA A 11 -24.92 -27.61 48.32
N ALA A 12 -24.52 -28.51 47.45
CA ALA A 12 -23.19 -28.51 46.83
C ALA A 12 -23.12 -27.41 45.75
N LEU A 13 -22.33 -26.39 46.01
CA LEU A 13 -22.03 -25.32 45.03
C LEU A 13 -21.03 -25.86 44.01
N VAL A 14 -21.48 -26.20 42.80
CA VAL A 14 -20.59 -26.53 41.68
C VAL A 14 -20.02 -25.23 41.10
N VAL A 15 -18.79 -24.91 41.47
CA VAL A 15 -18.04 -23.85 40.83
C VAL A 15 -17.52 -24.35 39.48
N LEU A 16 -18.20 -23.97 38.40
CA LEU A 16 -17.67 -24.15 37.07
C LEU A 16 -16.48 -23.18 36.90
N ALA A 17 -15.27 -23.69 36.99
CA ALA A 17 -14.07 -22.95 36.59
C ALA A 17 -14.14 -22.73 35.07
N ALA A 18 -14.36 -21.49 34.64
CA ALA A 18 -14.19 -21.11 33.25
C ALA A 18 -12.72 -21.37 32.88
N ALA A 19 -12.49 -22.24 31.92
CA ALA A 19 -11.15 -22.41 31.35
C ALA A 19 -10.69 -21.04 30.80
N PRO A 20 -9.41 -20.65 31.00
CA PRO A 20 -8.90 -19.44 30.39
C PRO A 20 -9.07 -19.58 28.88
N ALA A 21 -9.74 -18.60 28.27
CA ALA A 21 -9.78 -18.48 26.81
C ALA A 21 -8.32 -18.42 26.35
N THR A 22 -7.85 -19.43 25.65
CA THR A 22 -6.56 -19.38 24.98
C THR A 22 -6.65 -18.25 23.99
N SER A 23 -5.94 -17.15 24.25
CA SER A 23 -5.73 -16.09 23.28
C SER A 23 -5.13 -16.76 22.05
N GLN A 24 -5.95 -16.99 21.03
CA GLN A 24 -5.41 -17.41 19.73
C GLN A 24 -4.53 -16.26 19.27
N THR A 25 -3.22 -16.46 19.30
CA THR A 25 -2.27 -15.52 18.75
C THR A 25 -2.56 -15.43 17.25
N ARG A 26 -3.00 -14.25 16.81
CA ARG A 26 -3.23 -14.00 15.39
C ARG A 26 -1.93 -14.25 14.62
N PRO A 27 -1.99 -14.86 13.41
CA PRO A 27 -0.78 -15.03 12.62
C PRO A 27 -0.18 -13.65 12.28
N PRO A 28 1.14 -13.52 12.18
CA PRO A 28 1.76 -12.30 11.70
C PRO A 28 1.31 -11.99 10.26
N VAL A 29 1.41 -10.72 9.86
CA VAL A 29 1.20 -10.34 8.46
C VAL A 29 2.25 -11.04 7.59
N ARG A 30 1.79 -11.76 6.57
CA ARG A 30 2.68 -12.55 5.72
C ARG A 30 3.48 -11.69 4.76
N THR A 31 2.80 -10.75 4.08
CA THR A 31 3.41 -9.87 3.08
C THR A 31 3.08 -8.41 3.40
N ASP A 32 4.10 -7.58 3.52
CA ASP A 32 3.96 -6.14 3.49
C ASP A 32 4.03 -5.67 2.03
N HIS A 33 2.90 -5.19 1.51
CA HIS A 33 2.80 -4.81 0.09
C HIS A 33 3.29 -3.39 -0.19
N HIS A 34 3.80 -2.64 0.81
CA HIS A 34 4.19 -1.26 0.60
C HIS A 34 5.30 -0.81 1.56
N VAL A 35 6.54 -0.88 1.10
CA VAL A 35 7.70 -0.34 1.83
C VAL A 35 8.62 0.44 0.90
N HIS A 36 9.41 1.34 1.47
CA HIS A 36 10.35 2.19 0.74
C HIS A 36 11.78 2.04 1.26
N VAL A 37 12.72 1.77 0.33
CA VAL A 37 14.16 1.87 0.57
C VAL A 37 14.73 2.82 -0.48
N HIS A 38 15.13 4.02 -0.06
CA HIS A 38 15.67 5.00 -0.99
C HIS A 38 17.04 4.58 -1.53
N ALA A 39 17.17 4.56 -2.86
CA ALA A 39 18.45 4.39 -3.52
C ALA A 39 19.42 5.54 -3.17
N PRO A 40 20.75 5.30 -3.14
CA PRO A 40 21.74 6.37 -2.90
C PRO A 40 21.54 7.58 -3.81
N ALA A 41 21.30 7.39 -5.10
CA ALA A 41 21.04 8.45 -6.08
C ALA A 41 19.83 9.34 -5.73
N ILE A 42 18.83 8.78 -5.05
CA ILE A 42 17.68 9.54 -4.56
C ILE A 42 17.99 10.19 -3.22
N ARG A 43 18.67 9.51 -2.29
CA ARG A 43 19.07 10.10 -1.00
C ARG A 43 19.87 11.37 -1.15
N GLU A 44 20.75 11.45 -2.16
CA GLU A 44 21.54 12.64 -2.47
C GLU A 44 20.69 13.89 -2.73
N ILE A 45 19.49 13.72 -3.29
CA ILE A 45 18.61 14.82 -3.67
C ILE A 45 17.51 15.10 -2.64
N LEU A 46 17.30 14.23 -1.64
CA LEU A 46 16.15 14.33 -0.73
C LEU A 46 16.09 15.64 0.04
N THR A 47 17.23 16.17 0.53
CA THR A 47 17.26 17.45 1.24
C THR A 47 16.80 18.58 0.32
N ALA A 48 17.39 18.67 -0.88
CA ALA A 48 17.01 19.68 -1.86
C ALA A 48 15.53 19.53 -2.31
N TYR A 49 15.06 18.29 -2.45
CA TYR A 49 13.65 18.00 -2.74
C TYR A 49 12.73 18.47 -1.61
N CYS A 50 13.09 18.21 -0.36
CA CYS A 50 12.27 18.61 0.80
C CYS A 50 12.25 20.12 1.01
N ASP A 51 13.36 20.81 0.73
CA ASP A 51 13.48 22.25 0.86
C ASP A 51 12.98 23.01 -0.39
N SER A 52 12.56 22.29 -1.43
CA SER A 52 12.15 22.91 -2.69
C SER A 52 10.87 23.73 -2.54
N PRO A 53 10.81 24.97 -3.10
CA PRO A 53 9.61 25.81 -3.09
C PRO A 53 8.44 25.22 -3.88
N GLY A 54 8.69 24.20 -4.72
CA GLY A 54 7.64 23.49 -5.46
C GLY A 54 6.84 22.50 -4.61
N ARG A 55 7.25 22.25 -3.36
CA ARG A 55 6.56 21.33 -2.44
C ARG A 55 5.23 21.90 -1.94
N ILE A 56 4.23 21.03 -1.83
CA ILE A 56 2.90 21.38 -1.31
C ILE A 56 2.74 21.10 0.19
N SER A 57 3.67 20.34 0.78
CA SER A 57 3.70 20.02 2.20
C SER A 57 5.15 19.77 2.64
N ALA A 58 5.42 19.89 3.93
CA ALA A 58 6.71 19.49 4.50
C ALA A 58 6.97 17.98 4.30
N CYS A 59 8.24 17.59 4.19
CA CYS A 59 8.60 16.18 4.25
C CYS A 59 8.40 15.64 5.66
N ASP A 60 7.94 14.39 5.75
CA ASP A 60 8.01 13.63 6.99
C ASP A 60 9.50 13.42 7.38
N PRO A 61 9.89 13.59 8.65
CA PRO A 61 11.27 13.33 9.09
C PRO A 61 11.78 11.92 8.76
N ALA A 62 10.88 10.92 8.70
CA ALA A 62 11.24 9.56 8.30
C ALA A 62 11.69 9.47 6.83
N PHE A 63 11.22 10.39 5.96
CA PHE A 63 11.52 10.42 4.54
C PHE A 63 13.02 10.59 4.24
N VAL A 64 13.72 11.33 5.07
CA VAL A 64 15.17 11.62 4.90
C VAL A 64 16.07 10.68 5.71
N LYS A 65 15.51 9.76 6.51
CA LYS A 65 16.31 8.81 7.28
C LYS A 65 17.09 7.89 6.34
N PRO A 66 18.39 7.63 6.61
CA PRO A 66 19.24 6.80 5.77
C PRO A 66 19.03 5.29 6.04
N LEU A 67 17.76 4.86 6.06
CA LEU A 67 17.41 3.45 6.27
C LEU A 67 17.75 2.60 5.04
N THR A 68 18.13 1.36 5.28
CA THR A 68 18.64 0.42 4.28
C THR A 68 17.79 -0.85 4.22
N ALA A 69 18.03 -1.70 3.23
CA ALA A 69 17.41 -3.02 3.16
C ALA A 69 17.72 -3.88 4.40
N LYS A 70 18.91 -3.70 5.03
CA LYS A 70 19.25 -4.40 6.26
C LYS A 70 18.36 -3.99 7.43
N ASP A 71 18.02 -2.71 7.53
CA ASP A 71 17.13 -2.20 8.58
C ASP A 71 15.71 -2.74 8.36
N LEU A 72 15.22 -2.74 7.12
CA LEU A 72 13.93 -3.33 6.75
C LEU A 72 13.88 -4.83 7.10
N LEU A 73 14.89 -5.61 6.72
CA LEU A 73 14.94 -7.04 6.99
C LEU A 73 14.96 -7.33 8.50
N ALA A 74 15.66 -6.51 9.29
CA ALA A 74 15.65 -6.65 10.74
C ALA A 74 14.27 -6.38 11.34
N ASP A 75 13.55 -5.35 10.87
CA ASP A 75 12.18 -5.06 11.29
C ASP A 75 11.22 -6.19 10.86
N MET A 76 11.37 -6.74 9.66
CA MET A 76 10.59 -7.88 9.18
C MET A 76 10.80 -9.13 10.05
N ASP A 77 12.05 -9.40 10.46
CA ASP A 77 12.36 -10.54 11.33
C ASP A 77 11.74 -10.40 12.72
N GLN A 78 11.68 -9.17 13.24
CA GLN A 78 11.04 -8.87 14.54
C GLN A 78 9.52 -9.03 14.49
N THR A 79 8.90 -8.66 13.37
CA THR A 79 7.43 -8.67 13.21
C THR A 79 6.88 -9.96 12.64
N GLY A 80 7.74 -10.86 12.14
CA GLY A 80 7.35 -12.10 11.47
C GLY A 80 6.86 -11.92 10.03
N VAL A 81 7.07 -10.75 9.42
CA VAL A 81 6.78 -10.49 8.00
C VAL A 81 7.72 -11.31 7.13
N GLN A 82 7.16 -12.14 6.25
CA GLN A 82 7.95 -13.04 5.41
C GLN A 82 8.47 -12.34 4.17
N THR A 83 7.63 -11.56 3.50
CA THR A 83 7.98 -10.86 2.26
C THR A 83 7.57 -9.39 2.32
N ALA A 84 8.32 -8.52 1.61
CA ALA A 84 7.97 -7.12 1.46
C ALA A 84 8.14 -6.65 0.00
N TRP A 85 7.23 -5.79 -0.46
CA TRP A 85 7.31 -5.14 -1.75
C TRP A 85 8.05 -3.81 -1.63
N ILE A 86 9.26 -3.73 -2.20
CA ILE A 86 10.09 -2.53 -2.14
C ILE A 86 9.71 -1.61 -3.30
N MET A 87 9.19 -0.43 -2.98
CA MET A 87 8.83 0.59 -3.95
C MET A 87 10.02 1.50 -4.22
N SER A 88 10.54 1.49 -5.45
CA SER A 88 11.50 2.51 -5.90
C SER A 88 10.86 3.90 -5.79
N THR A 89 11.65 4.87 -5.36
CA THR A 89 11.26 6.29 -5.30
C THR A 89 11.92 7.12 -6.40
N ALA A 90 12.32 6.46 -7.50
CA ALA A 90 13.03 7.07 -8.61
C ALA A 90 12.28 8.25 -9.23
N TYR A 91 10.92 8.19 -9.28
CA TYR A 91 10.07 9.29 -9.76
C TYR A 91 10.34 10.65 -9.08
N LEU A 92 11.00 10.66 -7.91
CA LEU A 92 11.34 11.92 -7.22
C LEU A 92 12.36 12.75 -8.00
N ALA A 93 13.26 12.11 -8.74
CA ALA A 93 14.26 12.80 -9.56
C ALA A 93 13.61 13.63 -10.69
N GLU A 94 12.45 13.17 -11.19
CA GLU A 94 11.68 13.83 -12.26
C GLU A 94 10.47 14.61 -11.72
N SER A 95 10.38 14.78 -10.41
CA SER A 95 9.24 15.47 -9.80
C SER A 95 9.22 16.95 -10.18
N PRO A 96 8.08 17.50 -10.64
CA PRO A 96 7.94 18.94 -10.87
C PRO A 96 8.02 19.75 -9.56
N MET A 97 8.03 19.09 -8.40
CA MET A 97 8.30 19.73 -7.11
C MET A 97 9.80 19.98 -6.89
N MET A 98 10.68 19.36 -7.68
CA MET A 98 12.12 19.65 -7.67
C MET A 98 12.37 20.93 -8.48
N VAL A 99 12.74 22.01 -7.80
CA VAL A 99 13.02 23.31 -8.44
C VAL A 99 14.39 23.82 -7.98
N PRO A 100 15.35 24.01 -8.91
CA PRO A 100 15.25 23.74 -10.35
C PRO A 100 15.20 22.25 -10.68
N PRO A 101 14.69 21.86 -11.86
CA PRO A 101 14.74 20.48 -12.31
C PRO A 101 16.18 19.95 -12.41
N LEU A 102 16.37 18.66 -12.15
CA LEU A 102 17.67 18.00 -12.27
C LEU A 102 18.03 17.77 -13.74
N ALA A 103 19.28 18.08 -14.11
CA ALA A 103 19.77 17.86 -15.46
C ALA A 103 20.01 16.35 -15.76
N ASP A 104 20.27 15.55 -14.72
CA ASP A 104 20.54 14.11 -14.76
C ASP A 104 19.37 13.26 -14.25
N ALA A 105 18.13 13.79 -14.32
CA ALA A 105 16.95 13.16 -13.74
C ALA A 105 16.72 11.73 -14.27
N ALA A 106 16.77 11.53 -15.59
CA ALA A 106 16.55 10.23 -16.22
C ALA A 106 17.62 9.20 -15.81
N ASP A 107 18.90 9.58 -15.78
CA ASP A 107 19.98 8.72 -15.30
C ASP A 107 19.76 8.30 -13.85
N ARG A 108 19.34 9.24 -12.98
CA ARG A 108 19.00 8.94 -11.58
C ARG A 108 17.82 7.99 -11.46
N VAL A 109 16.81 8.10 -12.32
CA VAL A 109 15.68 7.17 -12.36
C VAL A 109 16.18 5.76 -12.63
N HIS A 110 16.96 5.57 -13.69
CA HIS A 110 17.51 4.26 -14.04
C HIS A 110 18.39 3.67 -12.94
N VAL A 111 19.32 4.45 -12.39
CA VAL A 111 20.22 4.01 -11.30
C VAL A 111 19.43 3.65 -10.03
N ALA A 112 18.39 4.41 -9.70
CA ALA A 112 17.56 4.13 -8.53
C ALA A 112 16.71 2.86 -8.71
N ASN A 113 16.17 2.62 -9.90
CA ASN A 113 15.45 1.39 -10.22
C ASN A 113 16.40 0.19 -10.19
N ALA A 114 17.60 0.30 -10.78
CA ALA A 114 18.63 -0.73 -10.74
C ALA A 114 19.04 -1.11 -9.30
N PHE A 115 19.18 -0.13 -8.41
CA PHE A 115 19.42 -0.36 -7.00
C PHE A 115 18.30 -1.16 -6.33
N THR A 116 17.04 -0.79 -6.57
CA THR A 116 15.87 -1.46 -5.99
C THR A 116 15.79 -2.92 -6.46
N VAL A 117 16.01 -3.17 -7.76
CA VAL A 117 16.04 -4.51 -8.34
C VAL A 117 17.20 -5.34 -7.79
N ALA A 118 18.39 -4.73 -7.64
CA ALA A 118 19.57 -5.41 -7.07
C ALA A 118 19.34 -5.86 -5.62
N ILE A 119 18.65 -5.06 -4.80
CA ILE A 119 18.29 -5.45 -3.42
C ILE A 119 17.37 -6.69 -3.45
N ALA A 120 16.35 -6.70 -4.30
CA ALA A 120 15.45 -7.84 -4.40
C ALA A 120 16.19 -9.09 -4.92
N ALA A 121 17.08 -8.93 -5.89
CA ALA A 121 17.93 -10.02 -6.39
C ALA A 121 18.86 -10.61 -5.31
N ALA A 122 19.32 -9.78 -4.36
CA ALA A 122 20.13 -10.23 -3.22
C ALA A 122 19.30 -10.96 -2.14
N HIS A 123 17.98 -10.76 -2.10
CA HIS A 123 17.07 -11.33 -1.12
C HIS A 123 15.78 -11.85 -1.75
N PRO A 124 15.85 -12.77 -2.75
CA PRO A 124 14.72 -13.11 -3.63
C PRO A 124 13.53 -13.76 -2.90
N GLU A 125 13.77 -14.41 -1.75
CA GLU A 125 12.71 -15.02 -0.93
C GLU A 125 12.04 -14.01 0.02
N ARG A 126 12.60 -12.82 0.16
CA ARG A 126 12.15 -11.83 1.15
C ARG A 126 11.64 -10.54 0.50
N LEU A 127 12.21 -10.12 -0.62
CA LEU A 127 12.00 -8.80 -1.19
C LEU A 127 11.57 -8.88 -2.65
N VAL A 128 10.57 -8.07 -3.01
CA VAL A 128 10.01 -7.96 -4.37
C VAL A 128 10.18 -6.53 -4.85
N ALA A 129 10.88 -6.32 -5.96
CA ALA A 129 11.15 -4.98 -6.46
C ALA A 129 10.03 -4.45 -7.36
N PHE A 130 9.65 -3.21 -7.07
CA PHE A 130 8.84 -2.37 -7.94
C PHE A 130 9.71 -1.20 -8.41
N ILE A 131 9.98 -1.15 -9.71
CA ILE A 131 10.61 0.02 -10.35
C ILE A 131 9.65 1.21 -10.30
N SER A 132 10.10 2.41 -10.57
CA SER A 132 9.21 3.56 -10.66
C SER A 132 9.58 4.53 -11.76
N VAL A 133 8.58 5.23 -12.29
CA VAL A 133 8.73 6.30 -13.28
C VAL A 133 7.81 7.47 -12.95
N ASN A 134 8.13 8.66 -13.45
CA ASN A 134 7.14 9.71 -13.59
C ASN A 134 6.39 9.49 -14.92
N PRO A 135 5.06 9.22 -14.91
CA PRO A 135 4.31 8.94 -16.14
C PRO A 135 4.25 10.12 -17.12
N LEU A 136 4.64 11.32 -16.67
CA LEU A 136 4.72 12.50 -17.52
C LEU A 136 6.13 12.77 -18.07
N ALA A 137 7.13 12.02 -17.64
CA ALA A 137 8.49 12.14 -18.19
C ALA A 137 8.57 11.60 -19.62
N PRO A 138 9.39 12.20 -20.48
CA PRO A 138 9.57 11.72 -21.86
C PRO A 138 10.08 10.29 -21.95
N GLU A 139 10.96 9.90 -21.02
CA GLU A 139 11.66 8.61 -20.99
C GLU A 139 10.88 7.50 -20.27
N ALA A 140 9.70 7.79 -19.69
CA ALA A 140 8.95 6.84 -18.86
C ALA A 140 8.68 5.49 -19.54
N LEU A 141 8.30 5.49 -20.81
CA LEU A 141 8.01 4.25 -21.56
C LEU A 141 9.29 3.49 -21.89
N ALA A 142 10.38 4.19 -22.22
CA ALA A 142 11.68 3.57 -22.50
C ALA A 142 12.27 2.93 -21.22
N GLU A 143 12.11 3.59 -20.06
CA GLU A 143 12.53 3.03 -18.79
C GLU A 143 11.76 1.74 -18.45
N ILE A 144 10.44 1.70 -18.65
CA ILE A 144 9.63 0.50 -18.43
C ILE A 144 10.08 -0.64 -19.36
N GLU A 145 10.31 -0.37 -20.65
CA GLU A 145 10.75 -1.37 -21.61
C GLU A 145 12.15 -1.91 -21.27
N ALA A 146 13.05 -1.10 -20.71
CA ALA A 146 14.37 -1.52 -20.27
C ALA A 146 14.33 -2.60 -19.16
N TRP A 147 13.26 -2.66 -18.37
CA TRP A 147 13.06 -3.64 -17.29
C TRP A 147 12.21 -4.84 -17.70
N LYS A 148 11.72 -4.87 -18.92
CA LYS A 148 10.93 -5.99 -19.42
C LYS A 148 11.76 -7.27 -19.49
N GLY A 149 11.23 -8.32 -18.85
CA GLY A 149 11.91 -9.61 -18.77
C GLY A 149 13.00 -9.69 -17.68
N GLU A 150 13.26 -8.61 -16.94
CA GLU A 150 14.14 -8.67 -15.77
C GLU A 150 13.47 -9.50 -14.65
N PRO A 151 14.07 -10.64 -14.24
CA PRO A 151 13.39 -11.59 -13.36
C PRO A 151 13.06 -11.04 -11.95
N PHE A 152 13.75 -10.01 -11.49
CA PHE A 152 13.55 -9.41 -10.19
C PHE A 152 12.74 -8.12 -10.21
N ALA A 153 12.49 -7.50 -11.38
CA ALA A 153 11.55 -6.40 -11.53
C ALA A 153 10.12 -6.96 -11.67
N LYS A 154 9.34 -6.92 -10.61
CA LYS A 154 8.00 -7.53 -10.56
C LYS A 154 6.86 -6.54 -10.65
N GLY A 155 7.13 -5.26 -10.44
CA GLY A 155 6.10 -4.25 -10.48
C GLY A 155 6.61 -2.87 -10.84
N LEU A 156 5.63 -1.98 -11.05
CA LEU A 156 5.80 -0.56 -11.34
C LEU A 156 5.09 0.25 -10.25
N LYS A 157 5.82 1.13 -9.57
CA LYS A 157 5.28 2.15 -8.65
C LYS A 157 5.04 3.45 -9.39
N LEU A 158 3.84 4.00 -9.24
CA LEU A 158 3.45 5.33 -9.71
C LEU A 158 3.01 6.19 -8.54
N HIS A 159 3.27 7.51 -8.60
CA HIS A 159 2.90 8.44 -7.55
C HIS A 159 2.39 9.75 -8.17
N LEU A 160 1.06 9.88 -8.33
CA LEU A 160 0.48 10.97 -9.12
C LEU A 160 0.78 12.36 -8.55
N THR A 161 0.72 12.54 -7.21
CA THR A 161 1.06 13.84 -6.59
C THR A 161 2.50 14.25 -6.88
N ASN A 162 3.46 13.34 -6.64
CA ASN A 162 4.88 13.65 -6.80
C ASN A 162 5.29 13.76 -8.27
N SER A 163 4.55 13.14 -9.17
CA SER A 163 4.71 13.26 -10.62
C SER A 163 3.95 14.44 -11.24
N GLY A 164 3.11 15.13 -10.46
CA GLY A 164 2.34 16.28 -10.93
C GLY A 164 1.21 15.91 -11.88
N VAL A 165 0.72 14.68 -11.84
CA VAL A 165 -0.39 14.23 -12.69
C VAL A 165 -1.70 14.89 -12.25
N ASP A 166 -2.43 15.42 -13.22
CA ASP A 166 -3.81 15.86 -13.09
C ASP A 166 -4.72 14.91 -13.88
N LEU A 167 -5.58 14.17 -13.17
CA LEU A 167 -6.57 13.26 -13.77
C LEU A 167 -7.70 13.98 -14.51
N ARG A 168 -7.76 15.31 -14.45
CA ARG A 168 -8.70 16.16 -15.19
C ARG A 168 -8.12 16.71 -16.49
N ASP A 169 -6.81 16.51 -16.72
CA ASP A 169 -6.16 16.81 -18.00
C ASP A 169 -6.21 15.57 -18.91
N PRO A 170 -6.99 15.58 -20.02
CA PRO A 170 -7.09 14.44 -20.91
C PRO A 170 -5.76 14.04 -21.58
N GLY A 171 -4.81 14.98 -21.71
CA GLY A 171 -3.47 14.72 -22.23
C GLY A 171 -2.65 13.87 -21.27
N GLN A 172 -2.68 14.22 -19.99
CA GLN A 172 -1.98 13.50 -18.94
C GLN A 172 -2.62 12.14 -18.66
N VAL A 173 -3.95 12.05 -18.72
CA VAL A 173 -4.69 10.77 -18.61
C VAL A 173 -4.26 9.81 -19.72
N ARG A 174 -4.14 10.25 -20.97
CA ARG A 174 -3.64 9.39 -22.07
C ARG A 174 -2.20 8.94 -21.84
N ARG A 175 -1.32 9.81 -21.29
CA ARG A 175 0.07 9.40 -20.95
C ARG A 175 0.09 8.36 -19.85
N LEU A 176 -0.70 8.53 -18.81
CA LEU A 176 -0.84 7.56 -17.74
C LEU A 176 -1.39 6.23 -18.26
N ALA A 177 -2.39 6.24 -19.15
CA ALA A 177 -2.92 5.05 -19.80
C ALA A 177 -1.85 4.31 -20.64
N ALA A 178 -1.01 5.04 -21.36
CA ALA A 178 0.11 4.46 -22.10
C ALA A 178 1.16 3.80 -21.19
N VAL A 179 1.41 4.36 -20.01
CA VAL A 179 2.26 3.74 -18.96
C VAL A 179 1.64 2.46 -18.44
N PHE A 180 0.32 2.40 -18.25
CA PHE A 180 -0.40 1.17 -17.88
C PHE A 180 -0.31 0.10 -18.95
N ASP A 181 -0.42 0.48 -20.25
CA ASP A 181 -0.21 -0.43 -21.38
C ASP A 181 1.21 -1.01 -21.36
N ALA A 182 2.23 -0.17 -21.24
CA ALA A 182 3.63 -0.59 -21.20
C ALA A 182 3.92 -1.52 -20.01
N ALA A 183 3.43 -1.18 -18.81
CA ALA A 183 3.56 -2.04 -17.64
C ALA A 183 2.88 -3.40 -17.83
N SER A 184 1.69 -3.39 -18.45
CA SER A 184 0.94 -4.60 -18.78
C SER A 184 1.68 -5.49 -19.77
N ASP A 185 2.27 -4.89 -20.83
CA ASP A 185 3.08 -5.60 -21.84
C ASP A 185 4.39 -6.15 -21.27
N ALA A 186 4.92 -5.50 -20.24
CA ALA A 186 6.07 -5.97 -19.49
C ALA A 186 5.71 -6.99 -18.38
N GLY A 187 4.43 -7.26 -18.15
CA GLY A 187 3.96 -8.17 -17.09
C GLY A 187 4.14 -7.62 -15.67
N LEU A 188 4.33 -6.31 -15.51
CA LEU A 188 4.56 -5.67 -14.22
C LEU A 188 3.25 -5.43 -13.47
N THR A 189 3.19 -5.84 -12.20
CA THR A 189 2.12 -5.44 -11.28
C THR A 189 2.20 -3.93 -11.02
N ILE A 190 1.07 -3.22 -11.02
CA ILE A 190 1.06 -1.77 -10.85
C ILE A 190 0.64 -1.41 -9.42
N MET A 191 1.49 -0.66 -8.71
CA MET A 191 1.15 0.02 -7.46
C MET A 191 1.03 1.51 -7.73
N ILE A 192 -0.13 2.11 -7.44
CA ILE A 192 -0.37 3.52 -7.73
C ILE A 192 -0.84 4.30 -6.50
N HIS A 193 -0.06 5.33 -6.11
CA HIS A 193 -0.53 6.39 -5.23
C HIS A 193 -1.36 7.35 -6.07
N MET A 194 -2.67 7.20 -5.98
CA MET A 194 -3.63 7.85 -6.89
C MET A 194 -3.94 9.31 -6.56
N ARG A 195 -3.77 9.70 -5.28
CA ARG A 195 -4.07 11.07 -4.84
C ARG A 195 -3.29 12.07 -5.69
N THR A 196 -3.99 13.03 -6.29
CA THR A 196 -3.42 14.14 -7.04
C THR A 196 -3.20 15.37 -6.14
N ARG A 197 -2.75 16.48 -6.72
CA ARG A 197 -2.62 17.78 -6.03
C ARG A 197 -3.92 18.55 -5.92
N ALA A 198 -5.00 18.10 -6.58
CA ALA A 198 -6.29 18.76 -6.51
C ALA A 198 -6.81 18.75 -5.06
N SER A 199 -7.18 19.91 -4.53
CA SER A 199 -7.70 20.03 -3.17
C SER A 199 -9.06 19.33 -3.00
N ASP A 200 -9.80 19.16 -4.10
CA ASP A 200 -11.08 18.48 -4.21
C ASP A 200 -10.94 17.12 -4.93
N TYR A 201 -9.75 16.49 -4.83
CA TYR A 201 -9.56 15.11 -5.28
C TYR A 201 -10.61 14.19 -4.65
N GLY A 202 -11.15 13.26 -5.45
CA GLY A 202 -12.17 12.32 -4.96
C GLY A 202 -12.90 11.60 -6.08
N ALA A 203 -14.22 11.55 -6.01
CA ALA A 203 -15.04 10.71 -6.88
C ALA A 203 -14.87 10.99 -8.38
N GLN A 204 -14.63 12.26 -8.78
CA GLN A 204 -14.41 12.58 -10.19
C GLN A 204 -13.12 11.95 -10.71
N ASP A 205 -12.04 12.06 -9.93
CA ASP A 205 -10.71 11.55 -10.28
C ASP A 205 -10.73 10.02 -10.36
N VAL A 206 -11.41 9.37 -9.41
CA VAL A 206 -11.61 7.91 -9.41
C VAL A 206 -12.39 7.45 -10.64
N ARG A 207 -13.48 8.15 -11.02
CA ARG A 207 -14.23 7.79 -12.23
C ARG A 207 -13.36 7.88 -13.48
N VAL A 208 -12.61 8.96 -13.65
CA VAL A 208 -11.69 9.10 -14.79
C VAL A 208 -10.66 7.97 -14.80
N PHE A 209 -10.07 7.66 -13.65
CA PHE A 209 -9.11 6.56 -13.55
C PHE A 209 -9.73 5.21 -13.92
N VAL A 210 -10.88 4.88 -13.35
CA VAL A 210 -11.57 3.59 -13.59
C VAL A 210 -12.02 3.44 -15.04
N GLU A 211 -12.45 4.53 -15.68
CA GLU A 211 -12.98 4.50 -17.05
C GLU A 211 -11.90 4.58 -18.12
N GLN A 212 -10.84 5.37 -17.88
CA GLN A 212 -9.89 5.74 -18.93
C GLN A 212 -8.46 5.23 -18.72
N VAL A 213 -8.09 4.78 -17.51
CA VAL A 213 -6.73 4.31 -17.20
C VAL A 213 -6.72 2.83 -16.84
N LEU A 214 -7.55 2.43 -15.87
CA LEU A 214 -7.56 1.07 -15.34
C LEU A 214 -7.79 -0.03 -16.41
N PRO A 215 -8.58 0.16 -17.49
CA PRO A 215 -8.73 -0.82 -18.56
C PRO A 215 -7.42 -1.17 -19.29
N HIS A 216 -6.44 -0.28 -19.26
CA HIS A 216 -5.11 -0.50 -19.87
C HIS A 216 -4.21 -1.44 -19.04
N ALA A 217 -4.59 -1.79 -17.81
CA ALA A 217 -3.85 -2.79 -17.03
C ALA A 217 -3.92 -4.22 -17.60
N ARG A 218 -4.92 -4.52 -18.45
CA ARG A 218 -5.06 -5.76 -19.25
C ARG A 218 -4.78 -7.06 -18.45
N GLY A 219 -5.20 -7.11 -17.20
CA GLY A 219 -5.13 -8.29 -16.35
C GLY A 219 -3.84 -8.44 -15.52
N VAL A 220 -2.91 -7.47 -15.53
CA VAL A 220 -1.92 -7.37 -14.44
C VAL A 220 -2.63 -6.86 -13.17
N PRO A 221 -2.17 -7.27 -11.97
CA PRO A 221 -2.71 -6.73 -10.73
C PRO A 221 -2.46 -5.21 -10.64
N VAL A 222 -3.46 -4.50 -10.11
CA VAL A 222 -3.35 -3.07 -9.78
C VAL A 222 -3.67 -2.90 -8.30
N VAL A 223 -2.76 -2.29 -7.55
CA VAL A 223 -2.95 -1.98 -6.14
C VAL A 223 -3.04 -0.48 -5.97
N ILE A 224 -4.14 -0.02 -5.42
CA ILE A 224 -4.36 1.38 -5.07
C ILE A 224 -3.73 1.63 -3.70
N ALA A 225 -2.66 2.40 -3.66
CA ALA A 225 -1.96 2.74 -2.43
C ALA A 225 -2.84 3.58 -1.50
N HIS A 226 -2.69 3.38 -0.18
CA HIS A 226 -3.41 4.09 0.88
C HIS A 226 -4.93 4.09 0.68
N SER A 227 -5.46 3.01 0.07
CA SER A 227 -6.88 2.91 -0.28
C SER A 227 -7.43 4.12 -1.07
N GLY A 228 -6.58 4.74 -1.88
CA GLY A 228 -6.90 5.91 -2.70
C GLY A 228 -6.70 7.27 -2.02
N GLY A 229 -6.19 7.28 -0.78
CA GLY A 229 -5.89 8.48 -0.02
C GLY A 229 -4.43 8.95 -0.12
N TRP A 230 -4.06 9.79 0.86
CA TRP A 230 -2.68 10.25 1.07
C TRP A 230 -1.98 9.54 2.23
N GLY A 231 -2.73 8.87 3.04
CA GLY A 231 -2.50 8.41 4.40
C GLY A 231 -3.55 9.04 5.31
N GLY A 232 -4.21 8.21 6.13
CA GLY A 232 -5.34 8.62 6.95
C GLY A 232 -6.69 8.65 6.21
N LEU A 233 -7.74 8.79 7.00
CA LEU A 233 -9.14 8.75 6.56
C LEU A 233 -9.75 10.15 6.47
N ASP A 234 -9.16 11.02 5.65
CA ASP A 234 -9.73 12.34 5.38
C ASP A 234 -10.96 12.27 4.45
N ALA A 235 -11.64 13.41 4.28
CA ALA A 235 -12.84 13.50 3.45
C ALA A 235 -12.59 13.03 2.01
N ASN A 236 -11.43 13.32 1.44
CA ASN A 236 -11.08 12.96 0.08
C ASN A 236 -10.80 11.44 -0.04
N THR A 237 -10.22 10.83 0.98
CA THR A 237 -10.04 9.36 1.05
C THR A 237 -11.39 8.65 1.10
N TRP A 238 -12.32 9.16 1.91
CA TRP A 238 -13.68 8.62 1.97
C TRP A 238 -14.43 8.73 0.65
N ASP A 239 -14.32 9.89 -0.03
CA ASP A 239 -14.97 10.12 -1.32
C ASP A 239 -14.39 9.20 -2.41
N ALA A 240 -13.07 9.02 -2.41
CA ALA A 240 -12.40 8.11 -3.35
C ALA A 240 -12.82 6.64 -3.12
N LEU A 241 -12.80 6.15 -1.88
CA LEU A 241 -13.20 4.77 -1.54
C LEU A 241 -14.67 4.51 -1.90
N GLU A 242 -15.57 5.47 -1.62
CA GLU A 242 -16.97 5.34 -1.97
C GLU A 242 -17.18 5.32 -3.50
N ALA A 243 -16.40 6.09 -4.26
CA ALA A 243 -16.44 6.07 -5.72
C ALA A 243 -15.94 4.73 -6.29
N PHE A 244 -14.88 4.14 -5.72
CA PHE A 244 -14.47 2.77 -6.07
C PHE A 244 -15.57 1.76 -5.77
N ARG A 245 -16.20 1.83 -4.59
CA ARG A 245 -17.32 0.97 -4.24
C ARG A 245 -18.44 1.06 -5.26
N GLN A 246 -18.82 2.27 -5.67
CA GLN A 246 -19.87 2.48 -6.68
C GLN A 246 -19.48 1.90 -8.04
N SER A 247 -18.24 2.12 -8.47
CA SER A 247 -17.73 1.60 -9.74
C SER A 247 -17.69 0.07 -9.78
N LEU A 248 -17.34 -0.57 -8.65
CA LEU A 248 -17.30 -2.03 -8.53
C LEU A 248 -18.69 -2.64 -8.31
N ALA A 249 -19.65 -1.91 -7.72
CA ALA A 249 -21.01 -2.40 -7.53
C ALA A 249 -21.77 -2.64 -8.85
N THR A 250 -21.41 -1.92 -9.91
CA THR A 250 -22.03 -2.08 -11.24
C THR A 250 -21.53 -3.33 -11.97
N ASP A 251 -20.29 -3.74 -11.74
CA ASP A 251 -19.70 -4.96 -12.29
C ASP A 251 -18.49 -5.42 -11.46
N HIS A 252 -18.73 -6.27 -10.46
CA HIS A 252 -17.68 -6.82 -9.61
C HIS A 252 -16.61 -7.63 -10.36
N LYS A 253 -16.93 -8.15 -11.55
CA LYS A 253 -16.03 -8.95 -12.36
C LYS A 253 -15.19 -8.13 -13.33
N ARG A 254 -15.53 -6.85 -13.54
CA ARG A 254 -14.86 -6.00 -14.52
C ARG A 254 -13.36 -5.83 -14.24
N PHE A 255 -12.98 -5.74 -12.94
CA PHE A 255 -11.61 -5.57 -12.50
C PHE A 255 -11.27 -6.60 -11.42
N PRO A 256 -11.08 -7.89 -11.78
CA PRO A 256 -10.84 -8.96 -10.81
C PRO A 256 -9.52 -8.78 -10.04
N ASN A 257 -8.54 -8.13 -10.67
CA ASN A 257 -7.18 -7.93 -10.14
C ASN A 257 -6.96 -6.52 -9.58
N LEU A 258 -8.02 -5.81 -9.17
CA LEU A 258 -7.92 -4.53 -8.48
C LEU A 258 -7.91 -4.76 -6.98
N TYR A 259 -6.87 -4.23 -6.32
CA TYR A 259 -6.64 -4.31 -4.87
C TYR A 259 -6.44 -2.92 -4.27
N PHE A 260 -6.50 -2.85 -2.95
CA PHE A 260 -6.28 -1.64 -2.15
C PHE A 260 -5.33 -1.98 -1.00
N ASP A 261 -4.23 -1.25 -0.85
CA ASP A 261 -3.44 -1.44 0.35
C ASP A 261 -3.97 -0.59 1.52
N LEU A 262 -3.65 -1.05 2.71
CA LEU A 262 -4.03 -0.39 3.95
C LEU A 262 -2.88 0.45 4.55
N ALA A 263 -1.82 0.69 3.78
CA ALA A 263 -0.65 1.44 4.24
C ALA A 263 -1.05 2.83 4.75
N GLN A 264 -0.76 3.11 6.01
CA GLN A 264 -1.09 4.38 6.70
C GLN A 264 -2.56 4.85 6.60
N VAL A 265 -3.51 3.98 6.26
CA VAL A 265 -4.93 4.36 6.15
C VAL A 265 -5.54 4.70 7.52
N PHE A 266 -5.04 4.07 8.56
CA PHE A 266 -5.45 4.28 9.95
C PHE A 266 -4.25 4.03 10.88
N ASP A 267 -4.40 4.41 12.14
CA ASP A 267 -3.41 4.22 13.21
C ASP A 267 -4.13 3.94 14.55
N ALA A 268 -3.36 3.93 15.64
CA ALA A 268 -3.90 3.72 16.98
C ALA A 268 -4.84 4.86 17.42
N ASP A 269 -4.62 6.08 16.94
CA ASP A 269 -5.38 7.27 17.28
C ASP A 269 -6.63 7.47 16.41
N THR A 270 -6.77 6.70 15.34
CA THR A 270 -7.95 6.73 14.47
C THR A 270 -9.22 6.42 15.28
N PRO A 271 -10.27 7.28 15.25
CA PRO A 271 -11.49 7.07 16.00
C PRO A 271 -12.13 5.70 15.74
N PRO A 272 -12.69 5.02 16.76
CA PRO A 272 -13.37 3.73 16.57
C PRO A 272 -14.45 3.74 15.49
N GLY A 273 -15.26 4.80 15.41
CA GLY A 273 -16.31 4.94 14.40
C GLY A 273 -15.77 5.02 12.96
N ASP A 274 -14.58 5.61 12.75
CA ASP A 274 -13.93 5.63 11.44
C ASP A 274 -13.38 4.26 11.07
N ARG A 275 -12.83 3.50 12.04
CA ARG A 275 -12.42 2.11 11.82
C ARG A 275 -13.62 1.21 11.48
N GLU A 276 -14.75 1.39 12.16
CA GLU A 276 -16.00 0.68 11.85
C GLU A 276 -16.50 1.01 10.44
N ARG A 277 -16.53 2.30 10.09
CA ARG A 277 -16.91 2.76 8.75
C ARG A 277 -15.98 2.21 7.67
N LEU A 278 -14.67 2.17 7.91
CA LEU A 278 -13.70 1.58 6.99
C LEU A 278 -14.00 0.11 6.75
N VAL A 279 -14.18 -0.69 7.81
CA VAL A 279 -14.46 -2.12 7.69
C VAL A 279 -15.80 -2.38 6.98
N ASP A 280 -16.83 -1.58 7.26
CA ASP A 280 -18.11 -1.68 6.53
C ASP A 280 -17.94 -1.39 5.04
N LEU A 281 -17.09 -0.43 4.69
CA LEU A 281 -16.80 -0.11 3.30
C LEU A 281 -15.94 -1.20 2.64
N MET A 282 -14.96 -1.74 3.35
CA MET A 282 -14.18 -2.90 2.90
C MET A 282 -15.08 -4.10 2.59
N ARG A 283 -16.08 -4.40 3.43
CA ARG A 283 -17.05 -5.48 3.18
C ARG A 283 -17.90 -5.22 1.92
N ARG A 284 -18.26 -3.98 1.65
CA ARG A 284 -19.05 -3.60 0.46
C ARG A 284 -18.22 -3.59 -0.83
N ILE A 285 -16.91 -3.33 -0.75
CA ILE A 285 -15.97 -3.41 -1.87
C ILE A 285 -15.58 -4.88 -2.13
N GLY A 286 -15.45 -5.64 -1.06
CA GLY A 286 -14.90 -6.99 -0.98
C GLY A 286 -13.64 -6.99 -0.11
N VAL A 287 -13.70 -7.60 1.09
CA VAL A 287 -12.55 -7.68 2.01
C VAL A 287 -11.35 -8.36 1.35
N ASP A 288 -11.60 -9.26 0.41
CA ASP A 288 -10.60 -9.99 -0.37
C ASP A 288 -9.80 -9.10 -1.33
N ARG A 289 -10.21 -7.86 -1.56
CA ARG A 289 -9.48 -6.87 -2.36
C ARG A 289 -8.50 -6.04 -1.53
N PHE A 290 -8.54 -6.13 -0.21
CA PHE A 290 -7.63 -5.36 0.64
C PHE A 290 -6.41 -6.18 1.02
N VAL A 291 -5.25 -5.53 1.03
CA VAL A 291 -3.96 -6.13 1.36
C VAL A 291 -3.23 -5.33 2.44
N PRO A 292 -2.46 -5.99 3.32
CA PRO A 292 -1.60 -5.28 4.26
C PRO A 292 -0.53 -4.48 3.53
N GLY A 293 -0.21 -3.30 4.04
CA GLY A 293 0.92 -2.48 3.66
C GLY A 293 1.23 -1.55 4.82
N SER A 294 2.50 -1.25 5.05
CA SER A 294 2.91 -0.37 6.15
C SER A 294 3.22 1.04 5.70
N ASP A 295 3.77 1.20 4.51
CA ASP A 295 4.47 2.40 4.06
C ASP A 295 5.76 2.67 4.88
N TRP A 296 6.40 1.58 5.36
CA TRP A 296 7.68 1.70 6.04
C TRP A 296 8.67 2.54 5.21
N PRO A 297 9.41 3.49 5.77
CA PRO A 297 9.56 3.74 7.22
C PRO A 297 8.59 4.79 7.79
N PHE A 298 7.61 5.29 7.03
CA PHE A 298 6.74 6.40 7.43
C PHE A 298 5.75 6.01 8.53
N SER A 299 5.31 4.76 8.57
CA SER A 299 4.44 4.23 9.63
C SER A 299 5.13 3.97 10.97
N GLY A 300 6.45 4.23 11.06
CA GLY A 300 7.26 3.85 12.20
C GLY A 300 7.64 2.35 12.18
N PRO A 301 7.84 1.71 13.35
CA PRO A 301 8.15 0.28 13.42
C PRO A 301 7.04 -0.57 12.80
N LEU A 302 7.41 -1.60 12.02
CA LEU A 302 6.45 -2.48 11.36
C LEU A 302 5.47 -3.12 12.34
N ASP A 303 5.94 -3.50 13.53
CA ASP A 303 5.13 -4.16 14.56
C ASP A 303 3.97 -3.27 15.02
N ALA A 304 4.24 -2.00 15.31
CA ALA A 304 3.23 -1.04 15.73
C ALA A 304 2.11 -0.86 14.69
N TYR A 305 2.42 -0.93 13.41
CA TYR A 305 1.42 -0.79 12.37
C TYR A 305 0.77 -2.13 11.98
N LEU A 306 1.56 -3.12 11.57
CA LEU A 306 1.04 -4.37 11.02
C LEU A 306 0.47 -5.32 12.07
N ASN A 307 0.91 -5.22 13.32
CA ASN A 307 0.37 -6.05 14.39
C ASN A 307 -0.58 -5.25 15.28
N ASP A 308 -0.16 -4.15 15.87
CA ASP A 308 -0.97 -3.44 16.85
C ASP A 308 -2.12 -2.64 16.23
N ALA A 309 -1.82 -1.73 15.27
CA ALA A 309 -2.86 -0.90 14.65
C ALA A 309 -3.86 -1.75 13.85
N MET A 310 -3.39 -2.72 13.05
CA MET A 310 -4.29 -3.61 12.30
C MET A 310 -5.17 -4.48 13.21
N ALA A 311 -4.74 -4.77 14.44
CA ALA A 311 -5.57 -5.49 15.41
C ALA A 311 -6.78 -4.69 15.91
N LEU A 312 -6.76 -3.38 15.75
CA LEU A 312 -7.86 -2.49 16.13
C LEU A 312 -9.01 -2.43 15.11
N LEU A 313 -8.81 -2.98 13.90
CA LEU A 313 -9.90 -3.07 12.93
C LEU A 313 -10.97 -4.05 13.42
N PRO A 314 -12.26 -3.68 13.42
CA PRO A 314 -13.37 -4.52 13.89
C PRO A 314 -13.74 -5.59 12.86
N LEU A 315 -12.74 -6.34 12.38
CA LEU A 315 -12.88 -7.51 11.53
C LEU A 315 -13.26 -8.74 12.36
N THR A 316 -13.99 -9.67 11.77
CA THR A 316 -14.14 -11.01 12.37
C THR A 316 -12.79 -11.71 12.40
N SER A 317 -12.66 -12.78 13.20
CA SER A 317 -11.41 -13.56 13.27
C SER A 317 -10.98 -14.08 11.91
N ASP A 318 -11.92 -14.60 11.12
CA ASP A 318 -11.66 -15.16 9.79
C ASP A 318 -11.26 -14.05 8.78
N GLU A 319 -11.93 -12.88 8.81
CA GLU A 319 -11.57 -11.73 7.98
C GLU A 319 -10.16 -11.22 8.33
N ALA A 320 -9.84 -11.12 9.62
CA ALA A 320 -8.54 -10.65 10.09
C ALA A 320 -7.40 -11.63 9.72
N GLU A 321 -7.62 -12.93 9.85
CA GLU A 321 -6.66 -13.95 9.43
C GLU A 321 -6.47 -13.94 7.91
N ALA A 322 -7.57 -13.93 7.14
CA ALA A 322 -7.53 -13.87 5.68
C ALA A 322 -6.80 -12.63 5.19
N LEU A 323 -7.02 -11.45 5.80
CA LEU A 323 -6.32 -10.21 5.46
C LEU A 323 -4.80 -10.34 5.75
N ARG A 324 -4.40 -10.85 6.91
CA ARG A 324 -3.00 -10.99 7.31
C ARG A 324 -2.21 -11.95 6.41
N LEU A 325 -2.86 -12.99 5.91
CA LEU A 325 -2.25 -14.01 5.05
C LEU A 325 -2.36 -13.68 3.56
N ARG A 326 -3.08 -12.61 3.19
CA ARG A 326 -3.33 -12.25 1.80
C ARG A 326 -2.05 -11.89 1.06
N GLN A 327 -1.98 -12.40 -0.15
CA GLN A 327 -0.95 -12.07 -1.13
C GLN A 327 -1.60 -11.74 -2.47
N VAL A 328 -1.06 -10.77 -3.17
CA VAL A 328 -1.38 -10.53 -4.57
C VAL A 328 -0.48 -11.43 -5.42
N GLU A 329 -1.08 -12.21 -6.28
CA GLU A 329 -0.33 -13.06 -7.22
C GLU A 329 0.36 -12.18 -8.26
N LEU A 330 1.70 -12.18 -8.21
CA LEU A 330 2.53 -11.51 -9.21
C LEU A 330 2.52 -12.34 -10.49
N LYS A 331 2.41 -11.68 -11.66
CA LYS A 331 2.61 -12.41 -12.90
C LYS A 331 4.06 -12.90 -12.97
N THR A 332 4.24 -14.18 -13.16
CA THR A 332 5.53 -14.73 -13.62
C THR A 332 5.70 -14.30 -15.06
N GLY A 333 6.79 -13.59 -15.35
CA GLY A 333 7.14 -13.22 -16.73
C GLY A 333 7.06 -14.45 -17.65
N ALA A 334 6.43 -14.28 -18.78
CA ALA A 334 6.39 -15.30 -19.83
C ALA A 334 7.75 -15.45 -20.49
#